data_c54f67e91cc975958ae775babf56ef37
#
_entry.id   c54f67e91cc975958ae775babf56ef37
#
_cell.length_a   1.000
_cell.length_b   1.000
_cell.length_c   1.000
_cell.angle_alpha   90.00
_cell.angle_beta   90.00
_cell.angle_gamma   90.00
#
_symmetry.space_group_name_H-M   'P 1'
#
loop_
_entity.id
_entity.type
_entity.pdbx_description
1 polymer ?
#
loop_
_entity_poly.entity_id
_entity_poly.type
_entity_poly.pdbx_seq_one_letter_code
_entity_poly.pdbx_strand_id
1 'polypeptide(L)'
;MTTLDSTPTSPLENPPAHFLGEPFFAETLILLRSVRDHDFDTLAGLCDDDFGIVDVDPAGNARPIRDRAGWEAWFHELFATLAAMGAETDSTIDDYQAVVDGGLGYSVLYFTQTLTLGEHVASFETVATIIWKRTPDGWREARWHASVISSDVPAELAEATS
;
A
#
# COMPACT_ATOMS: atom_id res chain seq x y z
N MET A 1 11.82 -1.92 -38.24
CA MET A 1 11.89 -2.87 -37.13
C MET A 1 11.45 -2.09 -35.87
N THR A 2 10.19 -2.19 -35.53
CA THR A 2 9.58 -1.43 -34.41
C THR A 2 9.87 -2.23 -33.15
N THR A 3 10.80 -1.79 -32.34
CA THR A 3 10.98 -2.27 -30.98
C THR A 3 9.72 -1.90 -30.20
N LEU A 4 8.89 -2.90 -29.91
CA LEU A 4 7.81 -2.77 -28.91
C LEU A 4 8.51 -2.55 -27.58
N ASP A 5 8.47 -1.30 -27.13
CA ASP A 5 8.86 -0.91 -25.78
C ASP A 5 7.85 -1.54 -24.83
N SER A 6 8.17 -2.76 -24.39
CA SER A 6 7.35 -3.45 -23.40
C SER A 6 7.65 -2.82 -22.05
N THR A 7 6.90 -1.78 -21.70
CA THR A 7 6.85 -1.31 -20.32
C THR A 7 6.54 -2.52 -19.43
N PRO A 8 7.37 -2.82 -18.43
CA PRO A 8 7.10 -3.96 -17.56
C PRO A 8 5.76 -3.79 -16.86
N THR A 9 4.90 -4.81 -16.99
CA THR A 9 3.58 -4.81 -16.35
C THR A 9 3.75 -4.85 -14.83
N SER A 10 3.00 -3.99 -14.10
CA SER A 10 2.98 -3.99 -12.64
C SER A 10 2.66 -5.38 -12.08
N PRO A 11 3.35 -5.84 -11.01
CA PRO A 11 3.02 -7.09 -10.34
C PRO A 11 1.58 -7.16 -9.85
N LEU A 12 0.94 -6.02 -9.58
CA LEU A 12 -0.45 -5.93 -9.14
C LEU A 12 -1.46 -6.30 -10.23
N GLU A 13 -1.06 -6.31 -11.51
CA GLU A 13 -1.93 -6.74 -12.61
C GLU A 13 -2.02 -8.27 -12.75
N ASN A 14 -1.04 -8.99 -12.18
CA ASN A 14 -1.00 -10.45 -12.17
C ASN A 14 -0.73 -10.97 -10.75
N PRO A 15 -1.66 -10.78 -9.80
CA PRO A 15 -1.49 -11.27 -8.44
C PRO A 15 -1.47 -12.80 -8.42
N PRO A 16 -0.88 -13.43 -7.38
CA PRO A 16 -0.90 -14.87 -7.23
C PRO A 16 -2.33 -15.41 -7.24
N ALA A 17 -2.63 -16.33 -8.16
CA ALA A 17 -4.00 -16.81 -8.42
C ALA A 17 -4.65 -17.47 -7.21
N HIS A 18 -3.85 -18.09 -6.33
CA HIS A 18 -4.36 -18.79 -5.15
C HIS A 18 -4.90 -17.85 -4.06
N PHE A 19 -4.63 -16.54 -4.13
CA PHE A 19 -5.21 -15.55 -3.22
C PHE A 19 -6.54 -14.95 -3.70
N LEU A 20 -6.90 -15.10 -4.99
CA LEU A 20 -8.03 -14.40 -5.59
C LEU A 20 -9.39 -14.66 -4.93
N GLY A 21 -9.57 -15.79 -4.25
CA GLY A 21 -10.80 -16.11 -3.53
C GLY A 21 -10.77 -15.83 -2.03
N GLU A 22 -9.64 -15.35 -1.51
CA GLU A 22 -9.49 -15.07 -0.09
C GLU A 22 -10.28 -13.83 0.35
N PRO A 23 -10.78 -13.81 1.60
CA PRO A 23 -11.48 -12.64 2.13
C PRO A 23 -10.65 -11.36 1.99
N PHE A 24 -11.29 -10.26 1.60
CA PHE A 24 -10.69 -8.92 1.46
C PHE A 24 -9.56 -8.80 0.43
N PHE A 25 -9.27 -9.86 -0.34
CA PHE A 25 -8.17 -9.80 -1.32
C PHE A 25 -8.48 -8.85 -2.47
N ALA A 26 -9.73 -8.82 -2.94
CA ALA A 26 -10.16 -7.88 -3.98
C ALA A 26 -10.01 -6.42 -3.52
N GLU A 27 -10.41 -6.12 -2.29
CA GLU A 27 -10.26 -4.80 -1.67
C GLU A 27 -8.78 -4.44 -1.46
N THR A 28 -7.96 -5.41 -1.07
CA THR A 28 -6.51 -5.23 -0.92
C THR A 28 -5.85 -4.89 -2.26
N LEU A 29 -6.25 -5.51 -3.36
CA LEU A 29 -5.76 -5.14 -4.69
C LEU A 29 -6.16 -3.72 -5.06
N ILE A 30 -7.40 -3.31 -4.79
CA ILE A 30 -7.85 -1.93 -5.02
C ILE A 30 -7.01 -0.96 -4.20
N LEU A 31 -6.76 -1.26 -2.93
CA LEU A 31 -5.91 -0.45 -2.06
C LEU A 31 -4.51 -0.25 -2.65
N LEU A 32 -3.81 -1.33 -2.97
CA LEU A 32 -2.44 -1.26 -3.47
C LEU A 32 -2.35 -0.57 -4.83
N ARG A 33 -3.32 -0.81 -5.73
CA ARG A 33 -3.41 -0.12 -7.02
C ARG A 33 -3.69 1.37 -6.85
N SER A 34 -4.57 1.73 -5.93
CA SER A 34 -4.88 3.14 -5.65
C SER A 34 -3.66 3.90 -5.11
N VAL A 35 -2.86 3.26 -4.27
CA VAL A 35 -1.59 3.85 -3.79
C VAL A 35 -0.61 4.01 -4.95
N ARG A 36 -0.43 2.99 -5.79
CA ARG A 36 0.43 3.06 -6.98
C ARG A 36 0.04 4.20 -7.92
N ASP A 37 -1.25 4.32 -8.18
CA ASP A 37 -1.80 5.26 -9.17
C ASP A 37 -2.09 6.65 -8.58
N HIS A 38 -1.85 6.85 -7.29
CA HIS A 38 -2.17 8.06 -6.53
C HIS A 38 -3.67 8.41 -6.62
N ASP A 39 -4.53 7.40 -6.69
CA ASP A 39 -5.99 7.55 -6.73
C ASP A 39 -6.55 7.67 -5.31
N PHE A 40 -6.49 8.90 -4.80
CA PHE A 40 -6.94 9.19 -3.44
C PHE A 40 -8.42 8.90 -3.22
N ASP A 41 -9.28 9.21 -4.17
CA ASP A 41 -10.73 9.06 -4.01
C ASP A 41 -11.12 7.58 -3.86
N THR A 42 -10.55 6.70 -4.68
CA THR A 42 -10.77 5.25 -4.56
C THR A 42 -10.20 4.72 -3.25
N LEU A 43 -8.99 5.14 -2.88
CA LEU A 43 -8.35 4.77 -1.62
C LEU A 43 -9.19 5.18 -0.41
N ALA A 44 -9.67 6.43 -0.38
CA ALA A 44 -10.52 6.96 0.67
C ALA A 44 -11.86 6.21 0.79
N GLY A 45 -12.39 5.75 -0.33
CA GLY A 45 -13.62 4.95 -0.37
C GLY A 45 -13.52 3.58 0.28
N LEU A 46 -12.30 3.05 0.49
CA LEU A 46 -12.07 1.79 1.19
C LEU A 46 -12.03 1.93 2.72
N CYS A 47 -11.90 3.15 3.23
CA CYS A 47 -11.72 3.39 4.65
C CYS A 47 -13.05 3.66 5.36
N ASP A 48 -13.18 3.14 6.58
CA ASP A 48 -14.27 3.49 7.48
C ASP A 48 -14.11 4.95 7.96
N ASP A 49 -15.21 5.57 8.41
CA ASP A 49 -15.17 6.94 8.94
C ASP A 49 -14.31 7.04 10.21
N ASP A 50 -14.26 5.98 10.99
CA ASP A 50 -13.39 5.84 12.17
C ASP A 50 -12.12 5.05 11.78
N PHE A 51 -11.36 5.54 10.82
CA PHE A 51 -10.14 4.90 10.37
C PHE A 51 -8.90 5.46 11.07
N GLY A 52 -8.01 4.56 11.48
CA GLY A 52 -6.70 4.90 12.02
C GLY A 52 -5.62 3.97 11.49
N ILE A 53 -4.41 4.48 11.39
CA ILE A 53 -3.25 3.75 10.86
C ILE A 53 -2.06 3.93 11.79
N VAL A 54 -1.32 2.85 11.99
CA VAL A 54 0.07 2.90 12.43
C VAL A 54 0.92 2.50 11.24
N ASP A 55 1.53 3.48 10.62
CA ASP A 55 2.40 3.28 9.49
C ASP A 55 3.86 3.34 9.91
N VAL A 56 4.74 3.14 8.97
CA VAL A 56 6.17 3.10 9.18
C VAL A 56 6.85 4.08 8.23
N ASP A 57 7.80 4.85 8.74
CA ASP A 57 8.62 5.71 7.90
C ASP A 57 9.73 4.91 7.18
N PRO A 58 10.42 5.49 6.19
CA PRO A 58 11.51 4.80 5.49
C PRO A 58 12.67 4.34 6.39
N ALA A 59 12.81 4.92 7.59
CA ALA A 59 13.80 4.52 8.59
C ALA A 59 13.30 3.39 9.51
N GLY A 60 12.04 2.95 9.35
CA GLY A 60 11.43 1.88 10.13
C GLY A 60 10.80 2.33 11.44
N ASN A 61 10.61 3.64 11.67
CA ASN A 61 9.96 4.14 12.87
C ASN A 61 8.44 4.19 12.71
N ALA A 62 7.71 3.87 13.78
CA ALA A 62 6.26 3.92 13.79
C ALA A 62 5.74 5.37 13.68
N ARG A 63 4.74 5.56 12.81
CA ARG A 63 4.03 6.83 12.62
C ARG A 63 2.54 6.63 12.91
N PRO A 64 2.09 6.90 14.14
CA PRO A 64 0.68 6.76 14.47
C PRO A 64 -0.14 7.92 13.91
N ILE A 65 -1.15 7.60 13.13
CA ILE A 65 -2.16 8.52 12.60
C ILE A 65 -3.50 8.06 13.17
N ARG A 66 -4.12 8.87 14.03
CA ARG A 66 -5.17 8.41 14.95
C ARG A 66 -6.57 8.50 14.38
N ASP A 67 -6.78 9.32 13.38
CA ASP A 67 -8.11 9.59 12.82
C ASP A 67 -8.06 9.73 11.29
N ARG A 68 -9.25 9.71 10.72
CA ARG A 68 -9.44 9.82 9.27
C ARG A 68 -8.90 11.12 8.69
N ALA A 69 -9.11 12.24 9.36
CA ALA A 69 -8.64 13.55 8.88
C ALA A 69 -7.11 13.60 8.79
N GLY A 70 -6.42 13.08 9.80
CA GLY A 70 -4.96 12.95 9.79
C GLY A 70 -4.46 12.02 8.69
N TRP A 71 -5.16 10.92 8.44
CA TRP A 71 -4.84 9.98 7.37
C TRP A 71 -5.01 10.62 5.97
N GLU A 72 -6.09 11.33 5.76
CA GLU A 72 -6.33 12.03 4.48
C GLU A 72 -5.26 13.09 4.21
N ALA A 73 -4.93 13.89 5.20
CA ALA A 73 -3.86 14.90 5.09
C ALA A 73 -2.51 14.26 4.77
N TRP A 74 -2.18 13.15 5.43
CA TRP A 74 -0.93 12.44 5.21
C TRP A 74 -0.82 11.87 3.79
N PHE A 75 -1.88 11.24 3.26
CA PHE A 75 -1.86 10.71 1.89
C PHE A 75 -1.82 11.81 0.84
N HIS A 76 -2.52 12.92 1.04
CA HIS A 76 -2.41 14.06 0.13
C HIS A 76 -0.98 14.62 0.06
N GLU A 77 -0.33 14.74 1.21
CA GLU A 77 1.06 15.17 1.28
C GLU A 77 2.01 14.16 0.63
N LEU A 78 1.83 12.87 0.89
CA LEU A 78 2.62 11.80 0.30
C LEU A 78 2.53 11.82 -1.23
N PHE A 79 1.31 11.83 -1.77
CA PHE A 79 1.11 11.82 -3.22
C PHE A 79 1.65 13.07 -3.90
N ALA A 80 1.48 14.25 -3.27
CA ALA A 80 2.06 15.49 -3.77
C ALA A 80 3.60 15.45 -3.77
N THR A 81 4.20 14.91 -2.73
CA THR A 81 5.66 14.75 -2.64
C THR A 81 6.20 13.80 -3.69
N LEU A 82 5.58 12.63 -3.85
CA LEU A 82 5.98 11.66 -4.88
C LEU A 82 5.86 12.23 -6.29
N ALA A 83 4.76 12.95 -6.58
CA ALA A 83 4.56 13.60 -7.87
C ALA A 83 5.61 14.70 -8.13
N ALA A 84 5.93 15.50 -7.13
CA ALA A 84 6.96 16.56 -7.26
C ALA A 84 8.36 15.98 -7.51
N MET A 85 8.67 14.82 -6.94
CA MET A 85 9.94 14.11 -7.15
C MET A 85 9.99 13.36 -8.50
N GLY A 86 8.85 13.15 -9.15
CA GLY A 86 8.74 12.23 -10.29
C GLY A 86 8.97 10.77 -9.90
N ALA A 87 8.69 10.42 -8.64
CA ALA A 87 8.86 9.08 -8.11
C ALA A 87 7.65 8.21 -8.41
N GLU A 88 7.90 6.96 -8.76
CA GLU A 88 6.86 5.94 -8.98
C GLU A 88 6.93 4.89 -7.88
N THR A 89 5.77 4.41 -7.46
CA THR A 89 5.65 3.32 -6.48
C THR A 89 4.89 2.14 -7.08
N ASP A 90 5.25 0.94 -6.64
CA ASP A 90 4.54 -0.28 -6.98
C ASP A 90 4.63 -1.27 -5.81
N SER A 91 3.86 -2.34 -5.87
CA SER A 91 3.87 -3.37 -4.84
C SER A 91 3.78 -4.76 -5.44
N THR A 92 4.48 -5.70 -4.81
CA THR A 92 4.36 -7.14 -5.07
C THR A 92 3.79 -7.81 -3.83
N ILE A 93 2.74 -8.62 -3.98
CA ILE A 93 2.17 -9.39 -2.88
C ILE A 93 2.96 -10.66 -2.72
N ASP A 94 3.62 -10.82 -1.56
CA ASP A 94 4.49 -11.94 -1.26
C ASP A 94 3.74 -13.07 -0.53
N ASP A 95 2.85 -12.72 0.41
CA ASP A 95 1.96 -13.67 1.09
C ASP A 95 0.70 -12.95 1.60
N TYR A 96 -0.37 -13.71 1.82
CA TYR A 96 -1.65 -13.18 2.24
C TYR A 96 -2.45 -14.20 3.05
N GLN A 97 -2.97 -13.76 4.18
CA GLN A 97 -3.85 -14.55 5.04
C GLN A 97 -5.03 -13.68 5.48
N ALA A 98 -6.22 -14.26 5.57
CA ALA A 98 -7.40 -13.53 6.02
C ALA A 98 -8.37 -14.41 6.80
N VAL A 99 -9.06 -13.81 7.76
CA VAL A 99 -10.09 -14.44 8.57
C VAL A 99 -11.29 -13.51 8.67
N VAL A 100 -12.48 -14.06 8.50
CA VAL A 100 -13.76 -13.36 8.70
C VAL A 100 -14.50 -13.99 9.87
N ASP A 101 -15.00 -13.15 10.77
CA ASP A 101 -15.90 -13.56 11.86
C ASP A 101 -17.06 -12.55 11.96
N GLY A 102 -18.21 -12.92 11.37
CA GLY A 102 -19.38 -12.05 11.34
C GLY A 102 -19.16 -10.74 10.60
N GLY A 103 -19.32 -9.62 11.27
CA GLY A 103 -19.17 -8.27 10.70
C GLY A 103 -17.76 -7.69 10.79
N LEU A 104 -16.82 -8.44 11.32
CA LEU A 104 -15.40 -8.07 11.42
C LEU A 104 -14.52 -9.14 10.80
N GLY A 105 -13.35 -8.76 10.41
CA GLY A 105 -12.31 -9.67 9.95
C GLY A 105 -10.94 -9.00 9.98
N TYR A 106 -9.91 -9.77 9.67
CA TYR A 106 -8.57 -9.25 9.52
C TYR A 106 -7.86 -9.91 8.36
N SER A 107 -6.90 -9.22 7.80
CA SER A 107 -5.92 -9.78 6.87
C SER A 107 -4.50 -9.47 7.34
N VAL A 108 -3.58 -10.38 7.02
CA VAL A 108 -2.14 -10.16 7.15
C VAL A 108 -1.57 -10.20 5.75
N LEU A 109 -1.02 -9.09 5.33
CA LEU A 109 -0.48 -8.87 3.99
C LEU A 109 1.04 -8.73 4.09
N TYR A 110 1.78 -9.64 3.45
CA TYR A 110 3.21 -9.50 3.22
C TYR A 110 3.41 -8.96 1.80
N PHE A 111 4.08 -7.85 1.67
CA PHE A 111 4.31 -7.24 0.36
C PHE A 111 5.63 -6.50 0.31
N THR A 112 6.20 -6.44 -0.88
CA THR A 112 7.39 -5.65 -1.16
C THR A 112 6.96 -4.41 -1.92
N GLN A 113 7.16 -3.24 -1.30
CA GLN A 113 6.92 -1.96 -1.92
C GLN A 113 8.20 -1.46 -2.58
N THR A 114 8.09 -0.98 -3.81
CA THR A 114 9.19 -0.37 -4.55
C THR A 114 8.94 1.12 -4.75
N LEU A 115 10.00 1.89 -4.67
CA LEU A 115 10.05 3.31 -5.02
C LEU A 115 11.10 3.48 -6.11
N THR A 116 10.67 3.96 -7.27
CA THR A 116 11.56 4.20 -8.40
C THR A 116 11.73 5.69 -8.63
N LEU A 117 12.96 6.15 -8.65
CA LEU A 117 13.33 7.53 -8.96
C LEU A 117 14.47 7.52 -9.99
N GLY A 118 14.13 7.81 -11.25
CA GLY A 118 15.06 7.68 -12.35
C GLY A 118 15.51 6.23 -12.54
N GLU A 119 16.81 5.97 -12.46
CA GLU A 119 17.41 4.63 -12.56
C GLU A 119 17.54 3.92 -11.21
N HIS A 120 17.20 4.57 -10.12
CA HIS A 120 17.34 4.06 -8.77
C HIS A 120 16.05 3.47 -8.26
N VAL A 121 16.13 2.28 -7.67
CA VAL A 121 14.98 1.58 -7.07
C VAL A 121 15.29 1.26 -5.62
N ALA A 122 14.45 1.75 -4.71
CA ALA A 122 14.42 1.30 -3.33
C ALA A 122 13.33 0.24 -3.15
N SER A 123 13.56 -0.73 -2.28
CA SER A 123 12.56 -1.74 -1.94
C SER A 123 12.42 -1.89 -0.43
N PHE A 124 11.17 -2.13 0.00
CA PHE A 124 10.80 -2.28 1.40
C PHE A 124 9.93 -3.53 1.53
N GLU A 125 10.45 -4.56 2.14
CA GLU A 125 9.70 -5.75 2.51
C GLU A 125 8.89 -5.43 3.76
N THR A 126 7.56 -5.50 3.66
CA THR A 126 6.63 -4.97 4.66
C THR A 126 5.58 -6.00 5.02
N VAL A 127 5.16 -6.01 6.27
CA VAL A 127 3.99 -6.74 6.73
C VAL A 127 2.96 -5.74 7.26
N ALA A 128 1.70 -5.90 6.86
CA ALA A 128 0.58 -5.11 7.36
C ALA A 128 -0.53 -6.00 7.87
N THR A 129 -1.07 -5.65 9.05
CA THR A 129 -2.32 -6.23 9.55
C THR A 129 -3.42 -5.20 9.36
N ILE A 130 -4.50 -5.59 8.69
CA ILE A 130 -5.64 -4.73 8.39
C ILE A 130 -6.87 -5.33 9.06
N ILE A 131 -7.57 -4.52 9.84
CA ILE A 131 -8.87 -4.86 10.40
C ILE A 131 -9.95 -4.34 9.45
N TRP A 132 -10.81 -5.25 9.02
CA TRP A 132 -11.93 -4.98 8.12
C TRP A 132 -13.25 -5.00 8.86
N LYS A 133 -14.12 -4.06 8.52
CA LYS A 133 -15.47 -3.94 9.08
C LYS A 133 -16.51 -3.97 7.97
N ARG A 134 -17.55 -4.76 8.15
CA ARG A 134 -18.68 -4.79 7.22
C ARG A 134 -19.55 -3.56 7.43
N THR A 135 -19.86 -2.88 6.32
CA THR A 135 -20.79 -1.75 6.27
C THR A 135 -21.89 -2.05 5.25
N PRO A 136 -22.96 -1.25 5.18
CA PRO A 136 -23.98 -1.41 4.14
C PRO A 136 -23.42 -1.34 2.69
N ASP A 137 -22.29 -0.64 2.51
CA ASP A 137 -21.65 -0.45 1.22
C ASP A 137 -20.52 -1.47 0.95
N GLY A 138 -20.34 -2.47 1.81
CA GLY A 138 -19.31 -3.49 1.69
C GLY A 138 -18.29 -3.43 2.84
N TRP A 139 -17.18 -4.10 2.63
CA TRP A 139 -16.09 -4.11 3.60
C TRP A 139 -15.28 -2.82 3.52
N ARG A 140 -14.90 -2.29 4.71
CA ARG A 140 -14.08 -1.08 4.86
C ARG A 140 -12.91 -1.36 5.80
N GLU A 141 -11.78 -0.75 5.52
CA GLU A 141 -10.64 -0.75 6.45
C GLU A 141 -10.99 0.07 7.69
N ALA A 142 -10.83 -0.53 8.87
CA ALA A 142 -11.04 0.14 10.14
C ALA A 142 -9.72 0.49 10.84
N ARG A 143 -8.71 -0.36 10.73
CA ARG A 143 -7.37 -0.13 11.30
C ARG A 143 -6.32 -0.78 10.41
N TRP A 144 -5.17 -0.14 10.40
CA TRP A 144 -3.99 -0.62 9.68
C TRP A 144 -2.76 -0.50 10.58
N HIS A 145 -1.96 -1.55 10.61
CA HIS A 145 -0.66 -1.52 11.27
C HIS A 145 0.38 -2.16 10.34
N ALA A 146 1.42 -1.41 9.99
CA ALA A 146 2.50 -1.87 9.14
C ALA A 146 3.85 -1.87 9.87
N SER A 147 4.71 -2.79 9.47
CA SER A 147 6.11 -2.86 9.91
C SER A 147 7.00 -3.21 8.74
N VAL A 148 8.17 -2.60 8.65
CA VAL A 148 9.21 -2.97 7.68
C VAL A 148 9.99 -4.15 8.22
N ILE A 149 10.10 -5.22 7.42
CA ILE A 149 10.89 -6.41 7.71
C ILE A 149 12.33 -6.20 7.30
N SER A 150 12.52 -5.69 6.07
CA SER A 150 13.84 -5.36 5.53
C SER A 150 13.71 -4.25 4.48
N SER A 151 14.80 -3.57 4.20
CA SER A 151 14.84 -2.55 3.18
C SER A 151 16.16 -2.59 2.42
N ASP A 152 16.09 -2.25 1.14
CA ASP A 152 17.24 -2.03 0.27
C ASP A 152 17.09 -0.66 -0.38
N VAL A 153 17.88 0.30 0.11
CA VAL A 153 17.83 1.70 -0.34
C VAL A 153 19.20 2.07 -0.90
N PRO A 154 19.31 2.32 -2.23
CA PRO A 154 20.53 2.83 -2.82
C PRO A 154 20.98 4.13 -2.16
N ALA A 155 22.31 4.33 -2.02
CA ALA A 155 22.89 5.50 -1.37
C ALA A 155 22.40 6.83 -2.00
N GLU A 156 22.19 6.84 -3.31
CA GLU A 156 21.71 7.98 -4.07
C GLU A 156 20.29 8.40 -3.66
N LEU A 157 19.43 7.44 -3.31
CA LEU A 157 18.07 7.72 -2.82
C LEU A 157 18.06 8.10 -1.35
N ALA A 158 18.95 7.55 -0.55
CA ALA A 158 19.08 7.88 0.87
C ALA A 158 19.45 9.36 1.07
N GLU A 159 20.28 9.94 0.21
CA GLU A 159 20.65 11.35 0.23
C GLU A 159 19.52 12.29 -0.21
N ALA A 160 18.63 11.83 -1.11
CA ALA A 160 17.51 12.64 -1.62
C ALA A 160 16.34 12.76 -0.62
N THR A 161 16.28 11.89 0.39
CA THR A 161 15.19 11.83 1.38
C THR A 161 15.58 12.33 2.77
N SER A 162 16.79 12.81 2.93
CA SER A 162 17.30 13.41 4.21
C SER A 162 17.06 14.92 4.31
#